data_6c461619986258ff786b1892d07d9c53
#
_entry.id   6c461619986258ff786b1892d07d9c53
#
_cell.length_a   1.000
_cell.length_b   1.000
_cell.length_c   1.000
_cell.angle_alpha   90.00
_cell.angle_beta   90.00
_cell.angle_gamma   90.00
#
_symmetry.space_group_name_H-M   'P 1'
#
loop_
_entity.id
_entity.type
_entity.pdbx_description
1 polymer ?
#
loop_
_entity_poly.entity_id
_entity_poly.type
_entity_poly.pdbx_seq_one_letter_code
_entity_poly.pdbx_strand_id
1 'polypeptide(L)'
;MDSLITFGVISLLIVVAPFFSALTRLPLVVIEIMLGALAFYFGFFKHFDSLEFVAHIGFLFLMFLCGLEVDLKTFSRLGVGFIKSASVYFFMLYGVAVLYVFYSGLSVFYIAALPVMSLGMIMALLREYPKNTQWLQMALNVGILGELISIVVLVLLNGVYSYGITWKLYETLFVLFAFLGVIVGIFKVANVLFWWFPTLKFYVIPQDSSKNQDIRFSVMLFLTMIGIAQILDLERALGAFLAGMILATYFHHQKGLAEKLNEIGFGFFVPLFFVYVGSTLDLDLIFQKPHLFSEVFVIIVVMVLLRIIGAFVAYRKYFESYKEVLLFAFSHSMPLTFLVATAQLGKQFGAISTEEYYAFIIAALLEGILLTICIKLISNYKAKDTISLT
;
A
#
# COMPACT_ATOMS: atom_id res chain seq x y z
N MET A 1 -25.78 6.73 20.36
CA MET A 1 -24.86 7.87 20.20
C MET A 1 -25.03 8.34 18.78
N ASP A 2 -25.30 9.61 18.56
CA ASP A 2 -25.58 10.10 17.22
C ASP A 2 -24.37 9.95 16.31
N SER A 3 -24.60 9.57 15.07
CA SER A 3 -23.54 9.35 14.07
C SER A 3 -22.59 10.57 13.94
N LEU A 4 -23.13 11.78 14.05
CA LEU A 4 -22.35 13.02 14.02
C LEU A 4 -21.38 13.16 15.20
N ILE A 5 -21.76 12.71 16.41
CA ILE A 5 -20.88 12.73 17.58
C ILE A 5 -19.70 11.79 17.36
N THR A 6 -19.94 10.60 16.80
CA THR A 6 -18.87 9.66 16.47
C THR A 6 -17.90 10.24 15.44
N PHE A 7 -18.39 10.87 14.36
CA PHE A 7 -17.51 11.55 13.40
C PHE A 7 -16.74 12.72 14.03
N GLY A 8 -17.35 13.44 14.99
CA GLY A 8 -16.68 14.47 15.78
C GLY A 8 -15.52 13.91 16.60
N VAL A 9 -15.74 12.77 17.29
CA VAL A 9 -14.68 12.08 18.06
C VAL A 9 -13.56 11.63 17.12
N ILE A 10 -13.89 10.98 16.01
CA ILE A 10 -12.89 10.52 15.05
C ILE A 10 -12.08 11.69 14.48
N SER A 11 -12.75 12.79 14.13
CA SER A 11 -12.06 14.00 13.66
C SER A 11 -11.11 14.59 14.71
N LEU A 12 -11.49 14.53 15.98
CA LEU A 12 -10.59 14.92 17.08
C LEU A 12 -9.37 14.01 17.15
N LEU A 13 -9.55 12.69 17.04
CA LEU A 13 -8.45 11.72 17.04
C LEU A 13 -7.48 11.98 15.88
N ILE A 14 -8.00 12.26 14.68
CA ILE A 14 -7.20 12.61 13.50
C ILE A 14 -6.35 13.87 13.75
N VAL A 15 -6.93 14.91 14.36
CA VAL A 15 -6.21 16.16 14.66
C VAL A 15 -5.13 15.95 15.73
N VAL A 16 -5.36 15.07 16.68
CA VAL A 16 -4.43 14.82 17.80
C VAL A 16 -3.33 13.82 17.42
N ALA A 17 -3.57 12.93 16.45
CA ALA A 17 -2.60 11.91 16.03
C ALA A 17 -1.23 12.46 15.62
N PRO A 18 -1.07 13.53 14.83
CA PRO A 18 0.23 14.10 14.49
C PRO A 18 1.02 14.58 15.71
N PHE A 19 0.34 15.12 16.73
CA PHE A 19 0.98 15.54 17.98
C PHE A 19 1.60 14.35 18.71
N PHE A 20 0.84 13.24 18.86
CA PHE A 20 1.40 12.00 19.46
C PHE A 20 2.48 11.36 18.60
N SER A 21 2.35 11.40 17.28
CA SER A 21 3.39 10.93 16.37
C SER A 21 4.69 11.70 16.55
N ALA A 22 4.63 13.02 16.66
CA ALA A 22 5.81 13.86 16.91
C ALA A 22 6.45 13.58 18.28
N LEU A 23 5.61 13.39 19.32
CA LEU A 23 6.08 13.12 20.69
C LEU A 23 6.74 11.73 20.81
N THR A 24 6.13 10.69 20.23
CA THR A 24 6.59 9.31 20.31
C THR A 24 7.62 8.94 19.25
N ARG A 25 7.73 9.76 18.18
CA ARG A 25 8.53 9.47 16.97
C ARG A 25 8.09 8.21 16.24
N LEU A 26 6.84 7.78 16.44
CA LEU A 26 6.24 6.65 15.73
C LEU A 26 5.58 7.15 14.42
N PRO A 27 5.48 6.27 13.40
CA PRO A 27 4.75 6.59 12.18
C PRO A 27 3.31 7.03 12.47
N LEU A 28 2.81 8.04 11.75
CA LEU A 28 1.48 8.62 11.98
C LEU A 28 0.38 7.56 11.90
N VAL A 29 0.44 6.67 10.91
CA VAL A 29 -0.53 5.56 10.71
C VAL A 29 -0.61 4.65 11.94
N VAL A 30 0.52 4.36 12.58
CA VAL A 30 0.56 3.55 13.81
C VAL A 30 -0.24 4.23 14.92
N ILE A 31 -0.05 5.55 15.08
CA ILE A 31 -0.76 6.34 16.09
C ILE A 31 -2.26 6.40 15.79
N GLU A 32 -2.65 6.57 14.53
CA GLU A 32 -4.07 6.60 14.11
C GLU A 32 -4.77 5.28 14.44
N ILE A 33 -4.16 4.13 14.14
CA ILE A 33 -4.70 2.81 14.48
C ILE A 33 -4.77 2.64 16.00
N MET A 34 -3.71 2.99 16.73
CA MET A 34 -3.70 2.89 18.20
C MET A 34 -4.76 3.76 18.87
N LEU A 35 -4.90 5.01 18.41
CA LEU A 35 -5.93 5.91 18.93
C LEU A 35 -7.34 5.39 18.63
N GLY A 36 -7.57 4.82 17.44
CA GLY A 36 -8.82 4.17 17.07
C GLY A 36 -9.16 2.99 17.99
N ALA A 37 -8.19 2.11 18.24
CA ALA A 37 -8.35 0.97 19.13
C ALA A 37 -8.67 1.41 20.59
N LEU A 38 -7.91 2.36 21.11
CA LEU A 38 -8.13 2.87 22.49
C LEU A 38 -9.46 3.60 22.62
N ALA A 39 -9.81 4.45 21.66
CA ALA A 39 -11.07 5.21 21.72
C ALA A 39 -12.29 4.28 21.65
N PHE A 40 -12.23 3.21 20.85
CA PHE A 40 -13.29 2.20 20.80
C PHE A 40 -13.34 1.41 22.10
N TYR A 41 -12.22 0.98 22.65
CA TYR A 41 -12.12 0.25 23.91
C TYR A 41 -12.71 1.04 25.08
N PHE A 42 -12.44 2.34 25.17
CA PHE A 42 -13.00 3.22 26.20
C PHE A 42 -14.46 3.64 25.93
N GLY A 43 -15.06 3.19 24.83
CA GLY A 43 -16.46 3.45 24.50
C GLY A 43 -16.75 4.85 24.01
N PHE A 44 -15.73 5.60 23.52
CA PHE A 44 -15.93 6.96 22.98
C PHE A 44 -16.76 6.97 21.68
N PHE A 45 -16.85 5.85 20.97
CA PHE A 45 -17.74 5.69 19.82
C PHE A 45 -18.11 4.20 19.62
N LYS A 46 -19.10 3.97 18.75
CA LYS A 46 -19.56 2.62 18.36
C LYS A 46 -19.55 2.48 16.85
N HIS A 47 -19.50 1.23 16.37
CA HIS A 47 -19.62 0.95 14.94
C HIS A 47 -21.07 1.14 14.48
N PHE A 48 -21.22 1.64 13.25
CA PHE A 48 -22.48 1.75 12.52
C PHE A 48 -22.19 1.79 11.01
N ASP A 49 -23.16 1.41 10.20
CA ASP A 49 -22.98 1.16 8.77
C ASP A 49 -22.37 2.35 8.00
N SER A 50 -22.78 3.57 8.36
CA SER A 50 -22.25 4.77 7.71
C SER A 50 -20.76 5.02 8.02
N LEU A 51 -20.29 4.62 9.21
CA LEU A 51 -18.85 4.73 9.55
C LEU A 51 -18.03 3.75 8.71
N GLU A 52 -18.50 2.50 8.59
CA GLU A 52 -17.86 1.49 7.77
C GLU A 52 -17.81 1.94 6.30
N PHE A 53 -18.91 2.48 5.78
CA PHE A 53 -18.96 3.01 4.42
C PHE A 53 -17.95 4.13 4.18
N VAL A 54 -17.87 5.13 5.07
CA VAL A 54 -16.93 6.25 4.93
C VAL A 54 -15.47 5.77 5.10
N ALA A 55 -15.22 4.83 6.01
CA ALA A 55 -13.91 4.23 6.18
C ALA A 55 -13.49 3.44 4.91
N HIS A 56 -14.43 2.75 4.27
CA HIS A 56 -14.18 2.06 3.00
C HIS A 56 -13.84 3.05 1.86
N ILE A 57 -14.49 4.21 1.81
CA ILE A 57 -14.09 5.29 0.90
C ILE A 57 -12.66 5.75 1.21
N GLY A 58 -12.30 5.86 2.48
CA GLY A 58 -10.93 6.19 2.91
C GLY A 58 -9.91 5.17 2.42
N PHE A 59 -10.22 3.88 2.50
CA PHE A 59 -9.41 2.80 1.93
C PHE A 59 -9.26 2.91 0.41
N LEU A 60 -10.36 3.12 -0.31
CA LEU A 60 -10.32 3.29 -1.76
C LEU A 60 -9.52 4.53 -2.16
N PHE A 61 -9.64 5.61 -1.37
CA PHE A 61 -8.85 6.81 -1.61
C PHE A 61 -7.35 6.58 -1.35
N LEU A 62 -7.01 5.78 -0.34
CA LEU A 62 -5.62 5.33 -0.11
C LEU A 62 -5.09 4.57 -1.34
N MET A 63 -5.85 3.63 -1.89
CA MET A 63 -5.47 2.90 -3.11
C MET A 63 -5.30 3.83 -4.32
N PHE A 64 -6.15 4.84 -4.44
CA PHE A 64 -6.02 5.87 -5.45
C PHE A 64 -4.72 6.69 -5.31
N LEU A 65 -4.35 7.09 -4.08
CA LEU A 65 -3.09 7.76 -3.80
C LEU A 65 -1.87 6.87 -4.09
N CYS A 66 -1.94 5.59 -3.73
CA CYS A 66 -0.90 4.62 -4.12
C CYS A 66 -0.74 4.56 -5.65
N GLY A 67 -1.86 4.57 -6.38
CA GLY A 67 -1.83 4.65 -7.86
C GLY A 67 -1.16 5.92 -8.39
N LEU A 68 -1.30 7.06 -7.71
CA LEU A 68 -0.65 8.33 -8.09
C LEU A 68 0.89 8.29 -8.03
N GLU A 69 1.46 7.40 -7.23
CA GLU A 69 2.92 7.21 -7.16
C GLU A 69 3.47 6.41 -8.35
N VAL A 70 2.60 5.79 -9.14
CA VAL A 70 2.96 4.88 -10.23
C VAL A 70 2.83 5.54 -11.59
N ASP A 71 3.93 6.03 -12.15
CA ASP A 71 3.99 6.53 -13.53
C ASP A 71 4.37 5.40 -14.51
N LEU A 72 3.44 5.01 -15.38
CA LEU A 72 3.66 3.98 -16.41
C LEU A 72 4.82 4.31 -17.39
N LYS A 73 5.14 5.58 -17.59
CA LYS A 73 6.26 5.99 -18.44
C LYS A 73 7.61 5.62 -17.84
N THR A 74 7.69 5.58 -16.51
CA THR A 74 8.91 5.18 -15.80
C THR A 74 9.24 3.72 -16.09
N PHE A 75 8.25 2.83 -16.19
CA PHE A 75 8.47 1.41 -16.53
C PHE A 75 9.08 1.21 -17.91
N SER A 76 8.68 2.02 -18.89
CA SER A 76 9.22 1.92 -20.25
C SER A 76 10.70 2.29 -20.33
N ARG A 77 11.24 2.99 -19.32
CA ARG A 77 12.64 3.43 -19.23
C ARG A 77 13.51 2.46 -18.42
N LEU A 78 12.90 1.55 -17.65
CA LEU A 78 13.62 0.54 -16.90
C LEU A 78 14.22 -0.49 -17.87
N GLY A 79 15.53 -0.63 -17.87
CA GLY A 79 16.23 -1.55 -18.77
C GLY A 79 15.90 -3.03 -18.48
N VAL A 80 16.11 -3.90 -19.48
CA VAL A 80 15.87 -5.36 -19.38
C VAL A 80 16.59 -5.99 -18.18
N GLY A 81 17.77 -5.50 -17.81
CA GLY A 81 18.53 -5.96 -16.66
C GLY A 81 17.80 -5.75 -15.31
N PHE A 82 17.12 -4.60 -15.16
CA PHE A 82 16.30 -4.31 -13.98
C PHE A 82 15.09 -5.26 -13.91
N ILE A 83 14.36 -5.39 -15.02
CA ILE A 83 13.17 -6.28 -15.07
C ILE A 83 13.56 -7.71 -14.73
N LYS A 84 14.68 -8.22 -15.25
CA LYS A 84 15.18 -9.56 -14.94
C LYS A 84 15.48 -9.73 -13.45
N SER A 85 16.15 -8.76 -12.82
CA SER A 85 16.45 -8.83 -11.39
C SER A 85 15.19 -8.69 -10.52
N ALA A 86 14.25 -7.83 -10.89
CA ALA A 86 12.95 -7.71 -10.24
C ALA A 86 12.15 -9.03 -10.35
N SER A 87 12.12 -9.65 -11.53
CA SER A 87 11.45 -10.96 -11.72
C SER A 87 12.06 -12.04 -10.83
N VAL A 88 13.40 -12.10 -10.72
CA VAL A 88 14.06 -13.05 -9.80
C VAL A 88 13.69 -12.75 -8.35
N TYR A 89 13.65 -11.47 -7.96
CA TYR A 89 13.27 -11.06 -6.62
C TYR A 89 11.85 -11.50 -6.25
N PHE A 90 10.86 -11.19 -7.10
CA PHE A 90 9.48 -11.57 -6.86
C PHE A 90 9.27 -13.08 -6.91
N PHE A 91 9.94 -13.78 -7.85
CA PHE A 91 9.90 -15.23 -7.89
C PHE A 91 10.41 -15.85 -6.58
N MET A 92 11.48 -15.29 -6.00
CA MET A 92 11.97 -15.74 -4.70
C MET A 92 10.99 -15.43 -3.58
N LEU A 93 10.42 -14.21 -3.53
CA LEU A 93 9.45 -13.83 -2.50
C LEU A 93 8.22 -14.74 -2.50
N TYR A 94 7.55 -14.85 -3.65
CA TYR A 94 6.35 -15.67 -3.77
C TYR A 94 6.66 -17.17 -3.72
N GLY A 95 7.79 -17.62 -4.29
CA GLY A 95 8.22 -19.01 -4.26
C GLY A 95 8.49 -19.50 -2.83
N VAL A 96 9.23 -18.73 -2.03
CA VAL A 96 9.47 -19.06 -0.63
C VAL A 96 8.20 -18.95 0.20
N ALA A 97 7.31 -17.98 -0.07
CA ALA A 97 6.00 -17.89 0.58
C ALA A 97 5.13 -19.13 0.29
N VAL A 98 5.08 -19.59 -0.96
CA VAL A 98 4.37 -20.83 -1.34
C VAL A 98 4.92 -22.02 -0.59
N LEU A 99 6.25 -22.20 -0.56
CA LEU A 99 6.90 -23.30 0.17
C LEU A 99 6.59 -23.24 1.66
N TYR A 100 6.65 -22.04 2.26
CA TYR A 100 6.33 -21.85 3.68
C TYR A 100 4.87 -22.21 3.98
N VAL A 101 3.91 -21.72 3.21
CA VAL A 101 2.48 -22.00 3.38
C VAL A 101 2.18 -23.49 3.20
N PHE A 102 2.77 -24.12 2.19
CA PHE A 102 2.60 -25.57 1.95
C PHE A 102 3.13 -26.40 3.12
N TYR A 103 4.30 -26.02 3.68
CA TYR A 103 4.91 -26.75 4.79
C TYR A 103 4.18 -26.51 6.13
N SER A 104 3.70 -25.30 6.37
CA SER A 104 3.02 -24.93 7.62
C SER A 104 1.53 -25.23 7.62
N GLY A 105 0.92 -25.56 6.47
CA GLY A 105 -0.52 -25.83 6.35
C GLY A 105 -1.42 -24.58 6.54
N LEU A 106 -0.85 -23.38 6.41
CA LEU A 106 -1.58 -22.10 6.54
C LEU A 106 -2.51 -21.87 5.33
N SER A 107 -3.43 -20.91 5.49
CA SER A 107 -4.31 -20.48 4.41
C SER A 107 -3.53 -19.99 3.18
N VAL A 108 -4.04 -20.27 1.98
CA VAL A 108 -3.49 -19.77 0.71
C VAL A 108 -3.36 -18.24 0.70
N PHE A 109 -4.16 -17.55 1.50
CA PHE A 109 -4.11 -16.10 1.70
C PHE A 109 -2.71 -15.61 2.11
N TYR A 110 -1.98 -16.39 2.92
CA TYR A 110 -0.62 -16.03 3.34
C TYR A 110 0.37 -15.92 2.18
N ILE A 111 0.12 -16.60 1.04
CA ILE A 111 0.93 -16.46 -0.17
C ILE A 111 0.88 -15.03 -0.72
N ALA A 112 -0.27 -14.36 -0.57
CA ALA A 112 -0.37 -12.95 -0.97
C ALA A 112 0.07 -11.99 0.14
N ALA A 113 -0.31 -12.26 1.39
CA ALA A 113 -0.10 -11.35 2.49
C ALA A 113 1.39 -11.22 2.88
N LEU A 114 2.15 -12.33 2.89
CA LEU A 114 3.55 -12.32 3.31
C LEU A 114 4.48 -11.53 2.36
N PRO A 115 4.38 -11.66 1.01
CA PRO A 115 5.21 -10.89 0.08
C PRO A 115 4.71 -9.47 -0.18
N VAL A 116 3.55 -9.08 0.37
CA VAL A 116 2.92 -7.79 0.09
C VAL A 116 3.90 -6.63 0.27
N MET A 117 3.85 -5.65 -0.64
CA MET A 117 4.68 -4.45 -0.62
C MET A 117 3.82 -3.20 -0.58
N SER A 118 4.35 -2.14 0.02
CA SER A 118 3.74 -0.82 0.04
C SER A 118 4.78 0.27 -0.12
N LEU A 119 4.46 1.27 -0.92
CA LEU A 119 5.31 2.43 -1.15
C LEU A 119 5.28 3.43 0.01
N GLY A 120 4.22 3.44 0.82
CA GLY A 120 4.01 4.47 1.84
C GLY A 120 5.21 4.72 2.74
N MET A 121 5.82 3.66 3.29
CA MET A 121 7.00 3.77 4.16
C MET A 121 8.28 4.09 3.38
N ILE A 122 8.42 3.59 2.14
CA ILE A 122 9.56 3.92 1.26
C ILE A 122 9.54 5.42 0.92
N MET A 123 8.36 5.98 0.63
CA MET A 123 8.18 7.42 0.39
C MET A 123 8.50 8.26 1.64
N ALA A 124 8.16 7.78 2.84
CA ALA A 124 8.55 8.43 4.09
C ALA A 124 10.08 8.45 4.25
N LEU A 125 10.76 7.34 3.97
CA LEU A 125 12.23 7.29 3.99
C LEU A 125 12.86 8.22 2.95
N LEU A 126 12.28 8.36 1.76
CA LEU A 126 12.77 9.30 0.73
C LEU A 126 12.73 10.77 1.16
N ARG A 127 11.87 11.12 2.11
CA ARG A 127 11.82 12.47 2.70
C ARG A 127 12.90 12.69 3.76
N GLU A 128 13.33 11.61 4.45
CA GLU A 128 14.33 11.68 5.54
C GLU A 128 15.78 11.52 5.03
N TYR A 129 15.99 10.81 3.92
CA TYR A 129 17.31 10.47 3.38
C TYR A 129 17.66 11.28 2.13
N PRO A 130 18.96 11.46 1.83
CA PRO A 130 19.38 12.14 0.59
C PRO A 130 18.83 11.47 -0.66
N LYS A 131 18.36 12.26 -1.61
CA LYS A 131 17.75 11.78 -2.87
C LYS A 131 18.66 10.86 -3.70
N ASN A 132 19.97 10.93 -3.52
CA ASN A 132 20.95 10.14 -4.27
C ASN A 132 21.30 8.80 -3.60
N THR A 133 20.58 8.40 -2.56
CA THR A 133 20.82 7.14 -1.84
C THR A 133 20.47 5.95 -2.73
N GLN A 134 21.46 5.18 -3.18
CA GLN A 134 21.31 4.13 -4.19
C GLN A 134 20.34 3.02 -3.78
N TRP A 135 20.49 2.49 -2.54
CA TRP A 135 19.60 1.44 -2.06
C TRP A 135 18.13 1.89 -1.99
N LEU A 136 17.89 3.17 -1.65
CA LEU A 136 16.55 3.72 -1.50
C LEU A 136 15.89 3.98 -2.86
N GLN A 137 16.64 4.46 -3.86
CA GLN A 137 16.15 4.61 -5.23
C GLN A 137 15.82 3.24 -5.85
N MET A 138 16.66 2.24 -5.60
CA MET A 138 16.38 0.87 -6.04
C MET A 138 15.13 0.31 -5.32
N ALA A 139 14.99 0.57 -4.01
CA ALA A 139 13.83 0.18 -3.24
C ALA A 139 12.55 0.82 -3.77
N LEU A 140 12.57 2.10 -4.15
CA LEU A 140 11.42 2.77 -4.76
C LEU A 140 11.00 2.08 -6.06
N ASN A 141 11.95 1.87 -6.99
CA ASN A 141 11.65 1.29 -8.29
C ASN A 141 11.10 -0.15 -8.18
N VAL A 142 11.67 -0.95 -7.28
CA VAL A 142 11.20 -2.33 -7.01
C VAL A 142 9.88 -2.30 -6.24
N GLY A 143 9.73 -1.39 -5.29
CA GLY A 143 8.51 -1.20 -4.51
C GLY A 143 7.30 -0.87 -5.38
N ILE A 144 7.46 -0.01 -6.41
CA ILE A 144 6.40 0.30 -7.39
C ILE A 144 5.94 -0.99 -8.10
N LEU A 145 6.87 -1.82 -8.60
CA LEU A 145 6.53 -3.12 -9.19
C LEU A 145 5.88 -4.06 -8.19
N GLY A 146 6.40 -4.07 -6.95
CA GLY A 146 5.91 -4.91 -5.87
C GLY A 146 4.48 -4.59 -5.49
N GLU A 147 4.12 -3.32 -5.42
CA GLU A 147 2.75 -2.89 -5.14
C GLU A 147 1.78 -3.30 -6.25
N LEU A 148 2.16 -3.11 -7.52
CA LEU A 148 1.37 -3.60 -8.66
C LEU A 148 1.15 -5.11 -8.61
N ILE A 149 2.20 -5.89 -8.37
CA ILE A 149 2.12 -7.35 -8.27
C ILE A 149 1.24 -7.74 -7.07
N SER A 150 1.38 -7.07 -5.93
CA SER A 150 0.58 -7.33 -4.73
C SER A 150 -0.92 -7.12 -4.99
N ILE A 151 -1.29 -6.05 -5.72
CA ILE A 151 -2.69 -5.80 -6.11
C ILE A 151 -3.21 -6.90 -7.04
N VAL A 152 -2.43 -7.28 -8.06
CA VAL A 152 -2.82 -8.36 -8.99
C VAL A 152 -3.02 -9.68 -8.24
N VAL A 153 -2.10 -10.04 -7.36
CA VAL A 153 -2.19 -11.26 -6.54
C VAL A 153 -3.40 -11.22 -5.61
N LEU A 154 -3.71 -10.06 -5.03
CA LEU A 154 -4.88 -9.89 -4.17
C LEU A 154 -6.19 -10.07 -4.95
N VAL A 155 -6.29 -9.52 -6.17
CA VAL A 155 -7.45 -9.71 -7.07
C VAL A 155 -7.59 -11.19 -7.47
N LEU A 156 -6.47 -11.87 -7.76
CA LEU A 156 -6.47 -13.31 -8.03
C LEU A 156 -7.01 -14.12 -6.86
N LEU A 157 -6.56 -13.80 -5.64
CA LEU A 157 -7.04 -14.45 -4.43
C LEU A 157 -8.51 -14.21 -4.19
N ASN A 158 -8.98 -12.97 -4.35
CA ASN A 158 -10.40 -12.66 -4.25
C ASN A 158 -11.21 -13.54 -5.21
N GLY A 159 -10.79 -13.65 -6.47
CA GLY A 159 -11.42 -14.53 -7.44
C GLY A 159 -11.44 -16.00 -7.01
N VAL A 160 -10.33 -16.51 -6.47
CA VAL A 160 -10.25 -17.91 -5.97
C VAL A 160 -11.17 -18.13 -4.77
N TYR A 161 -11.22 -17.21 -3.81
CA TYR A 161 -12.10 -17.34 -2.64
C TYR A 161 -13.58 -17.15 -2.98
N SER A 162 -13.91 -16.24 -3.91
CA SER A 162 -15.30 -15.97 -4.29
C SER A 162 -15.90 -17.04 -5.19
N TYR A 163 -15.11 -17.62 -6.09
CA TYR A 163 -15.61 -18.50 -7.16
C TYR A 163 -14.98 -19.90 -7.15
N GLY A 164 -13.96 -20.15 -6.35
CA GLY A 164 -13.16 -21.38 -6.42
C GLY A 164 -12.38 -21.48 -7.76
N ILE A 165 -11.74 -22.64 -7.99
CA ILE A 165 -11.07 -22.92 -9.27
C ILE A 165 -12.13 -23.43 -10.27
N THR A 166 -12.97 -22.51 -10.77
CA THR A 166 -14.05 -22.76 -11.70
C THR A 166 -13.87 -21.97 -12.99
N TRP A 167 -14.69 -22.23 -14.00
CA TRP A 167 -14.70 -21.44 -15.24
C TRP A 167 -14.86 -19.94 -14.99
N LYS A 168 -15.62 -19.59 -13.97
CA LYS A 168 -15.86 -18.19 -13.57
C LYS A 168 -14.56 -17.47 -13.10
N LEU A 169 -13.63 -18.19 -12.49
CA LEU A 169 -12.30 -17.63 -12.18
C LEU A 169 -11.54 -17.24 -13.45
N TYR A 170 -11.52 -18.12 -14.47
CA TYR A 170 -10.86 -17.80 -15.74
C TYR A 170 -11.51 -16.64 -16.46
N GLU A 171 -12.84 -16.53 -16.41
CA GLU A 171 -13.58 -15.39 -16.93
C GLU A 171 -13.19 -14.10 -16.22
N THR A 172 -13.14 -14.09 -14.88
CA THR A 172 -12.71 -12.93 -14.08
C THR A 172 -11.28 -12.52 -14.42
N LEU A 173 -10.36 -13.49 -14.58
CA LEU A 173 -8.99 -13.22 -15.00
C LEU A 173 -8.92 -12.64 -16.41
N PHE A 174 -9.70 -13.18 -17.34
CA PHE A 174 -9.78 -12.63 -18.69
C PHE A 174 -10.30 -11.19 -18.68
N VAL A 175 -11.35 -10.92 -17.91
CA VAL A 175 -11.90 -9.56 -17.74
C VAL A 175 -10.86 -8.63 -17.12
N LEU A 176 -10.11 -9.07 -16.11
CA LEU A 176 -9.02 -8.31 -15.50
C LEU A 176 -7.94 -7.94 -16.53
N PHE A 177 -7.42 -8.94 -17.27
CA PHE A 177 -6.38 -8.68 -18.27
C PHE A 177 -6.90 -7.86 -19.46
N ALA A 178 -8.16 -8.08 -19.87
CA ALA A 178 -8.82 -7.28 -20.90
C ALA A 178 -8.97 -5.83 -20.42
N PHE A 179 -9.41 -5.60 -19.19
CA PHE A 179 -9.55 -4.27 -18.60
C PHE A 179 -8.20 -3.54 -18.54
N LEU A 180 -7.14 -4.20 -18.04
CA LEU A 180 -5.79 -3.64 -18.05
C LEU A 180 -5.30 -3.36 -19.49
N GLY A 181 -5.57 -4.27 -20.43
CA GLY A 181 -5.23 -4.12 -21.85
C GLY A 181 -5.93 -2.93 -22.50
N VAL A 182 -7.23 -2.74 -22.20
CA VAL A 182 -8.01 -1.59 -22.66
C VAL A 182 -7.43 -0.29 -22.11
N ILE A 183 -7.06 -0.24 -20.83
CA ILE A 183 -6.42 0.94 -20.24
C ILE A 183 -5.10 1.24 -20.95
N VAL A 184 -4.21 0.25 -21.13
CA VAL A 184 -2.95 0.42 -21.88
C VAL A 184 -3.23 0.85 -23.32
N GLY A 185 -4.26 0.31 -23.96
CA GLY A 185 -4.74 0.70 -25.30
C GLY A 185 -5.16 2.16 -25.35
N ILE A 186 -6.01 2.60 -24.42
CA ILE A 186 -6.42 4.00 -24.26
C ILE A 186 -5.20 4.90 -24.06
N PHE A 187 -4.22 4.47 -23.26
CA PHE A 187 -2.95 5.21 -23.08
C PHE A 187 -2.20 5.41 -24.40
N LYS A 188 -2.05 4.35 -25.18
CA LYS A 188 -1.35 4.44 -26.48
C LYS A 188 -2.12 5.35 -27.45
N VAL A 189 -3.43 5.14 -27.57
CA VAL A 189 -4.30 5.94 -28.45
C VAL A 189 -4.31 7.41 -28.01
N ALA A 190 -4.46 7.69 -26.72
CA ALA A 190 -4.45 9.06 -26.20
C ALA A 190 -3.10 9.77 -26.44
N ASN A 191 -1.96 9.06 -26.29
CA ASN A 191 -0.65 9.65 -26.61
C ASN A 191 -0.53 10.01 -28.08
N VAL A 192 -0.98 9.14 -29.00
CA VAL A 192 -1.01 9.41 -30.44
C VAL A 192 -1.95 10.57 -30.75
N LEU A 193 -3.17 10.55 -30.18
CA LEU A 193 -4.18 11.57 -30.41
C LEU A 193 -3.72 12.95 -29.94
N PHE A 194 -3.11 13.04 -28.75
CA PHE A 194 -2.56 14.31 -28.22
C PHE A 194 -1.33 14.79 -28.97
N TRP A 195 -0.60 13.88 -29.63
CA TRP A 195 0.48 14.27 -30.55
C TRP A 195 -0.06 14.89 -31.85
N TRP A 196 -1.13 14.30 -32.41
CA TRP A 196 -1.76 14.82 -33.63
C TRP A 196 -2.62 16.07 -33.37
N PHE A 197 -3.29 16.14 -32.23
CA PHE A 197 -4.20 17.22 -31.85
C PHE A 197 -3.82 17.80 -30.46
N PRO A 198 -2.77 18.64 -30.40
CA PRO A 198 -2.32 19.22 -29.12
C PRO A 198 -3.41 20.02 -28.40
N THR A 199 -4.31 20.68 -29.14
CA THR A 199 -5.44 21.45 -28.62
C THR A 199 -6.45 20.58 -27.87
N LEU A 200 -6.63 19.33 -28.27
CA LEU A 200 -7.54 18.39 -27.59
C LEU A 200 -7.05 18.13 -26.15
N LYS A 201 -5.73 18.08 -25.95
CA LYS A 201 -5.15 17.94 -24.60
C LYS A 201 -5.60 19.05 -23.66
N PHE A 202 -5.72 20.29 -24.15
CA PHE A 202 -6.16 21.45 -23.35
C PHE A 202 -7.63 21.38 -22.97
N TYR A 203 -8.48 20.76 -23.81
CA TYR A 203 -9.91 20.59 -23.51
C TYR A 203 -10.18 19.41 -22.58
N VAL A 204 -9.44 18.31 -22.73
CA VAL A 204 -9.66 17.07 -21.96
C VAL A 204 -8.96 17.15 -20.60
N ILE A 205 -7.80 17.80 -20.55
CA ILE A 205 -6.99 17.93 -19.33
C ILE A 205 -7.18 19.36 -18.79
N PRO A 206 -7.92 19.57 -17.71
CA PRO A 206 -8.12 20.88 -17.12
C PRO A 206 -6.77 21.47 -16.71
N GLN A 207 -6.40 22.59 -17.30
CA GLN A 207 -5.13 23.29 -16.99
C GLN A 207 -5.28 24.36 -15.92
N ASP A 208 -6.52 24.76 -15.63
CA ASP A 208 -6.80 25.90 -14.77
C ASP A 208 -7.07 25.44 -13.35
N SER A 209 -6.09 25.68 -12.46
CA SER A 209 -6.21 25.45 -11.02
C SER A 209 -7.15 26.45 -10.32
N SER A 210 -7.54 27.55 -10.99
CA SER A 210 -8.32 28.64 -10.39
C SER A 210 -9.74 28.22 -9.96
N LYS A 211 -10.31 27.17 -10.60
CA LYS A 211 -11.64 26.62 -10.30
C LYS A 211 -11.64 25.22 -9.71
N ASN A 212 -10.47 24.71 -9.27
CA ASN A 212 -10.29 23.33 -8.79
C ASN A 212 -10.83 22.26 -9.77
N GLN A 213 -10.78 22.51 -11.06
CA GLN A 213 -11.26 21.57 -12.08
C GLN A 213 -10.39 20.31 -12.14
N ASP A 214 -9.12 20.44 -11.82
CA ASP A 214 -8.15 19.35 -11.66
C ASP A 214 -8.61 18.34 -10.57
N ILE A 215 -9.01 18.83 -9.41
CA ILE A 215 -9.54 17.99 -8.32
C ILE A 215 -10.88 17.35 -8.73
N ARG A 216 -11.80 18.14 -9.32
CA ARG A 216 -13.10 17.63 -9.77
C ARG A 216 -12.96 16.52 -10.81
N PHE A 217 -12.06 16.69 -11.77
CA PHE A 217 -11.74 15.67 -12.76
C PHE A 217 -11.16 14.41 -12.09
N SER A 218 -10.24 14.58 -11.13
CA SER A 218 -9.62 13.48 -10.39
C SER A 218 -10.65 12.67 -9.61
N VAL A 219 -11.57 13.33 -8.91
CA VAL A 219 -12.67 12.68 -8.18
C VAL A 219 -13.63 11.98 -9.14
N MET A 220 -13.97 12.60 -10.26
CA MET A 220 -14.80 11.97 -11.30
C MET A 220 -14.13 10.68 -11.82
N LEU A 221 -12.84 10.75 -12.16
CA LEU A 221 -12.09 9.60 -12.65
C LEU A 221 -12.00 8.49 -11.60
N PHE A 222 -11.72 8.84 -10.35
CA PHE A 222 -11.70 7.94 -9.21
C PHE A 222 -13.01 7.16 -9.07
N LEU A 223 -14.14 7.86 -8.99
CA LEU A 223 -15.45 7.23 -8.85
C LEU A 223 -15.87 6.42 -10.10
N THR A 224 -15.54 6.92 -11.29
CA THR A 224 -15.86 6.23 -12.55
C THR A 224 -15.10 4.92 -12.67
N MET A 225 -13.79 4.90 -12.35
CA MET A 225 -12.97 3.68 -12.42
C MET A 225 -13.41 2.64 -11.39
N ILE A 226 -13.78 3.08 -10.16
CA ILE A 226 -14.38 2.19 -9.15
C ILE A 226 -15.69 1.61 -9.67
N GLY A 227 -16.55 2.45 -10.25
CA GLY A 227 -17.83 2.01 -10.83
C GLY A 227 -17.65 1.00 -11.96
N ILE A 228 -16.69 1.24 -12.86
CA ILE A 228 -16.35 0.29 -13.94
C ILE A 228 -15.84 -1.02 -13.36
N ALA A 229 -14.92 -0.99 -12.41
CA ALA A 229 -14.41 -2.20 -11.74
C ALA A 229 -15.58 -3.00 -11.11
N GLN A 230 -16.49 -2.32 -10.41
CA GLN A 230 -17.67 -2.95 -9.81
C GLN A 230 -18.61 -3.57 -10.86
N ILE A 231 -18.87 -2.92 -12.00
CA ILE A 231 -19.69 -3.46 -13.08
C ILE A 231 -19.05 -4.70 -13.70
N LEU A 232 -17.73 -4.77 -13.72
CA LEU A 232 -16.93 -5.88 -14.25
C LEU A 232 -16.72 -7.00 -13.22
N ASP A 233 -17.36 -6.95 -12.04
CA ASP A 233 -17.13 -7.87 -10.91
C ASP A 233 -15.65 -7.95 -10.47
N LEU A 234 -14.89 -6.85 -10.67
CA LEU A 234 -13.51 -6.71 -10.22
C LEU A 234 -13.45 -6.00 -8.86
N GLU A 235 -12.34 -6.19 -8.14
CA GLU A 235 -12.11 -5.52 -6.86
C GLU A 235 -12.09 -3.99 -7.03
N ARG A 236 -12.88 -3.26 -6.22
CA ARG A 236 -13.01 -1.80 -6.28
C ARG A 236 -11.68 -1.08 -6.05
N ALA A 237 -10.82 -1.66 -5.20
CA ALA A 237 -9.49 -1.13 -4.92
C ALA A 237 -8.62 -1.06 -6.19
N LEU A 238 -8.75 -2.03 -7.11
CA LEU A 238 -8.08 -2.00 -8.40
C LEU A 238 -8.54 -0.80 -9.24
N GLY A 239 -9.85 -0.55 -9.31
CA GLY A 239 -10.39 0.60 -10.03
C GLY A 239 -9.84 1.93 -9.48
N ALA A 240 -9.83 2.09 -8.17
CA ALA A 240 -9.26 3.25 -7.49
C ALA A 240 -7.77 3.43 -7.81
N PHE A 241 -6.97 2.37 -7.69
CA PHE A 241 -5.54 2.38 -8.01
C PHE A 241 -5.28 2.77 -9.47
N LEU A 242 -6.01 2.19 -10.42
CA LEU A 242 -5.87 2.51 -11.84
C LEU A 242 -6.24 3.96 -12.14
N ALA A 243 -7.24 4.53 -11.47
CA ALA A 243 -7.55 5.95 -11.59
C ALA A 243 -6.36 6.83 -11.18
N GLY A 244 -5.70 6.52 -10.06
CA GLY A 244 -4.49 7.21 -9.60
C GLY A 244 -3.35 7.08 -10.62
N MET A 245 -3.10 5.88 -11.13
CA MET A 245 -2.06 5.62 -12.12
C MET A 245 -2.31 6.35 -13.46
N ILE A 246 -3.58 6.47 -13.87
CA ILE A 246 -3.97 7.29 -15.03
C ILE A 246 -3.59 8.76 -14.80
N LEU A 247 -3.91 9.31 -13.64
CA LEU A 247 -3.56 10.69 -13.31
C LEU A 247 -2.04 10.88 -13.26
N ALA A 248 -1.29 10.01 -12.60
CA ALA A 248 0.17 10.07 -12.52
C ALA A 248 0.80 10.12 -13.92
N THR A 249 0.29 9.32 -14.85
CA THR A 249 0.85 9.21 -16.20
C THR A 249 0.57 10.43 -17.08
N TYR A 250 -0.63 10.99 -17.00
CA TYR A 250 -1.04 12.10 -17.88
C TYR A 250 -0.85 13.49 -17.28
N PHE A 251 -0.94 13.61 -15.95
CA PHE A 251 -0.87 14.88 -15.24
C PHE A 251 0.48 15.11 -14.55
N HIS A 252 1.50 14.33 -14.87
CA HIS A 252 2.86 14.46 -14.32
C HIS A 252 3.43 15.90 -14.40
N HIS A 253 2.98 16.70 -15.36
CA HIS A 253 3.40 18.11 -15.50
C HIS A 253 2.71 19.07 -14.51
N GLN A 254 1.63 18.65 -13.86
CA GLN A 254 0.91 19.44 -12.86
C GLN A 254 1.40 19.07 -11.45
N LYS A 255 2.57 19.54 -11.08
CA LYS A 255 3.21 19.22 -9.78
C LYS A 255 2.33 19.49 -8.57
N GLY A 256 1.36 20.42 -8.65
CA GLY A 256 0.46 20.75 -7.54
C GLY A 256 -0.75 19.81 -7.38
N LEU A 257 -1.13 19.02 -8.40
CA LEU A 257 -2.32 18.18 -8.31
C LEU A 257 -2.13 17.00 -7.34
N ALA A 258 -1.02 16.28 -7.48
CA ALA A 258 -0.70 15.17 -6.59
C ALA A 258 -0.58 15.64 -5.13
N GLU A 259 0.02 16.80 -4.89
CA GLU A 259 0.10 17.41 -3.56
C GLU A 259 -1.30 17.71 -2.99
N LYS A 260 -2.18 18.37 -3.76
CA LYS A 260 -3.56 18.65 -3.33
C LYS A 260 -4.35 17.38 -3.01
N LEU A 261 -4.23 16.34 -3.85
CA LEU A 261 -4.91 15.07 -3.62
C LEU A 261 -4.35 14.33 -2.39
N ASN A 262 -3.03 14.39 -2.17
CA ASN A 262 -2.40 13.88 -0.96
C ASN A 262 -2.87 14.65 0.29
N GLU A 263 -2.99 15.98 0.23
CA GLU A 263 -3.51 16.79 1.34
C GLU A 263 -4.95 16.43 1.69
N ILE A 264 -5.81 16.21 0.69
CA ILE A 264 -7.20 15.78 0.92
C ILE A 264 -7.23 14.35 1.50
N GLY A 265 -6.46 13.43 0.92
CA GLY A 265 -6.45 12.04 1.34
C GLY A 265 -5.86 11.83 2.73
N PHE A 266 -4.62 12.25 2.94
CA PHE A 266 -3.95 12.11 4.24
C PHE A 266 -4.41 13.15 5.27
N GLY A 267 -5.15 14.20 4.86
CA GLY A 267 -5.76 15.14 5.77
C GLY A 267 -7.02 14.60 6.46
N PHE A 268 -7.76 13.66 5.84
CA PHE A 268 -9.01 13.17 6.41
C PHE A 268 -9.37 11.74 6.05
N PHE A 269 -9.44 11.37 4.77
CA PHE A 269 -10.00 10.08 4.34
C PHE A 269 -9.15 8.88 4.80
N VAL A 270 -7.85 8.97 4.62
CA VAL A 270 -6.90 7.90 4.97
C VAL A 270 -6.77 7.74 6.49
N PRO A 271 -6.59 8.83 7.29
CA PRO A 271 -6.65 8.73 8.74
C PRO A 271 -7.94 8.15 9.29
N LEU A 272 -9.09 8.51 8.71
CA LEU A 272 -10.37 7.94 9.10
C LEU A 272 -10.42 6.43 8.91
N PHE A 273 -9.88 5.93 7.79
CA PHE A 273 -9.75 4.49 7.56
C PHE A 273 -8.86 3.82 8.61
N PHE A 274 -7.72 4.41 8.97
CA PHE A 274 -6.83 3.81 9.97
C PHE A 274 -7.41 3.85 11.37
N VAL A 275 -8.09 4.92 11.77
CA VAL A 275 -8.82 4.98 13.05
C VAL A 275 -9.92 3.93 13.08
N TYR A 276 -10.66 3.74 11.98
CA TYR A 276 -11.66 2.67 11.85
C TYR A 276 -11.03 1.28 12.00
N VAL A 277 -9.93 0.99 11.28
CA VAL A 277 -9.20 -0.28 11.41
C VAL A 277 -8.78 -0.51 12.86
N GLY A 278 -8.24 0.50 13.53
CA GLY A 278 -7.93 0.41 14.95
C GLY A 278 -9.13 0.02 15.79
N SER A 279 -10.29 0.63 15.54
CA SER A 279 -11.52 0.35 16.29
C SER A 279 -12.08 -1.06 16.06
N THR A 280 -11.65 -1.76 15.00
CA THR A 280 -12.03 -3.17 14.78
C THR A 280 -11.21 -4.17 15.61
N LEU A 281 -10.17 -3.71 16.30
CA LEU A 281 -9.34 -4.54 17.18
C LEU A 281 -10.02 -4.70 18.53
N ASP A 282 -10.29 -5.93 18.92
CA ASP A 282 -10.77 -6.27 20.26
C ASP A 282 -9.57 -6.42 21.20
N LEU A 283 -9.27 -5.37 21.97
CA LEU A 283 -8.11 -5.36 22.87
C LEU A 283 -8.26 -6.39 24.00
N ASP A 284 -9.49 -6.65 24.50
CA ASP A 284 -9.71 -7.66 25.53
C ASP A 284 -9.35 -9.05 25.02
N LEU A 285 -9.77 -9.39 23.80
CA LEU A 285 -9.45 -10.65 23.15
C LEU A 285 -7.94 -10.79 22.91
N ILE A 286 -7.28 -9.71 22.46
CA ILE A 286 -5.84 -9.69 22.19
C ILE A 286 -5.05 -9.98 23.47
N PHE A 287 -5.41 -9.35 24.61
CA PHE A 287 -4.72 -9.56 25.89
C PHE A 287 -5.02 -10.93 26.52
N GLN A 288 -6.20 -11.52 26.25
CA GLN A 288 -6.56 -12.84 26.74
C GLN A 288 -5.90 -13.99 25.99
N LYS A 289 -5.35 -13.74 24.79
CA LYS A 289 -4.75 -14.76 23.90
C LYS A 289 -3.24 -14.55 23.67
N PRO A 290 -2.38 -14.97 24.63
CA PRO A 290 -0.93 -14.78 24.49
C PRO A 290 -0.32 -15.44 23.25
N HIS A 291 -0.93 -16.51 22.70
CA HIS A 291 -0.46 -17.19 21.50
C HIS A 291 -0.50 -16.27 20.25
N LEU A 292 -1.36 -15.26 20.22
CA LEU A 292 -1.45 -14.28 19.16
C LEU A 292 -0.14 -13.51 18.98
N PHE A 293 0.58 -13.22 20.06
CA PHE A 293 1.90 -12.58 19.99
C PHE A 293 2.95 -13.49 19.35
N SER A 294 2.84 -14.83 19.52
CA SER A 294 3.73 -15.77 18.82
C SER A 294 3.44 -15.80 17.32
N GLU A 295 2.17 -15.73 16.90
CA GLU A 295 1.79 -15.61 15.48
C GLU A 295 2.30 -14.32 14.86
N VAL A 296 2.12 -13.19 15.56
CA VAL A 296 2.67 -11.88 15.15
C VAL A 296 4.17 -11.97 14.93
N PHE A 297 4.90 -12.56 15.89
CA PHE A 297 6.35 -12.71 15.78
C PHE A 297 6.75 -13.57 14.57
N VAL A 298 6.06 -14.68 14.35
CA VAL A 298 6.30 -15.56 13.20
C VAL A 298 6.04 -14.82 11.88
N ILE A 299 4.93 -14.08 11.77
CA ILE A 299 4.60 -13.28 10.58
C ILE A 299 5.74 -12.31 10.29
N ILE A 300 6.18 -11.51 11.27
CA ILE A 300 7.25 -10.52 11.12
C ILE A 300 8.55 -11.20 10.66
N VAL A 301 8.96 -12.28 11.35
CA VAL A 301 10.19 -12.99 11.03
C VAL A 301 10.16 -13.55 9.62
N VAL A 302 9.07 -14.18 9.22
CA VAL A 302 8.92 -14.74 7.87
C VAL A 302 8.92 -13.63 6.83
N MET A 303 8.19 -12.54 7.03
CA MET A 303 8.14 -11.41 6.09
C MET A 303 9.52 -10.78 5.90
N VAL A 304 10.29 -10.59 6.96
CA VAL A 304 11.66 -10.05 6.90
C VAL A 304 12.61 -11.02 6.22
N LEU A 305 12.57 -12.32 6.57
CA LEU A 305 13.43 -13.34 5.98
C LEU A 305 13.21 -13.51 4.48
N LEU A 306 11.95 -13.53 4.02
CA LEU A 306 11.61 -13.59 2.59
C LEU A 306 12.33 -12.48 1.82
N ARG A 307 12.28 -11.25 2.33
CA ARG A 307 12.86 -10.08 1.67
C ARG A 307 14.38 -10.06 1.74
N ILE A 308 14.96 -10.49 2.86
CA ILE A 308 16.42 -10.65 2.98
C ILE A 308 16.91 -11.67 1.95
N ILE A 309 16.32 -12.85 1.90
CA ILE A 309 16.71 -13.90 0.95
C ILE A 309 16.58 -13.41 -0.50
N GLY A 310 15.42 -12.83 -0.84
CA GLY A 310 15.17 -12.27 -2.16
C GLY A 310 16.18 -11.17 -2.54
N ALA A 311 16.46 -10.25 -1.62
CA ALA A 311 17.41 -9.15 -1.84
C ALA A 311 18.84 -9.65 -2.06
N PHE A 312 19.29 -10.63 -1.28
CA PHE A 312 20.62 -11.22 -1.47
C PHE A 312 20.75 -11.95 -2.80
N VAL A 313 19.73 -12.68 -3.23
CA VAL A 313 19.75 -13.43 -4.50
C VAL A 313 19.69 -12.48 -5.71
N ALA A 314 18.78 -11.51 -5.69
CA ALA A 314 18.50 -10.69 -6.87
C ALA A 314 19.37 -9.43 -6.98
N TYR A 315 19.67 -8.79 -5.84
CA TYR A 315 20.23 -7.44 -5.82
C TYR A 315 21.61 -7.31 -5.20
N ARG A 316 22.20 -8.37 -4.62
CA ARG A 316 23.54 -8.30 -3.99
C ARG A 316 24.61 -7.68 -4.92
N LYS A 317 24.57 -7.98 -6.20
CA LYS A 317 25.54 -7.49 -7.20
C LYS A 317 25.38 -5.99 -7.55
N TYR A 318 24.28 -5.37 -7.19
CA TYR A 318 24.02 -3.95 -7.46
C TYR A 318 24.42 -3.04 -6.30
N PHE A 319 24.75 -3.60 -5.15
CA PHE A 319 25.12 -2.85 -3.95
C PHE A 319 26.57 -3.09 -3.57
N GLU A 320 27.24 -2.04 -3.11
CA GLU A 320 28.64 -2.08 -2.71
C GLU A 320 28.84 -2.87 -1.40
N SER A 321 27.86 -2.81 -0.49
CA SER A 321 27.95 -3.42 0.84
C SER A 321 26.77 -4.32 1.19
N TYR A 322 26.99 -5.28 2.09
CA TYR A 322 25.91 -6.08 2.69
C TYR A 322 24.91 -5.23 3.47
N LYS A 323 25.36 -4.08 4.02
CA LYS A 323 24.50 -3.14 4.73
C LYS A 323 23.43 -2.56 3.80
N GLU A 324 23.78 -2.23 2.57
CA GLU A 324 22.82 -1.69 1.59
C GLU A 324 21.81 -2.73 1.16
N VAL A 325 22.20 -4.02 1.05
CA VAL A 325 21.27 -5.12 0.78
C VAL A 325 20.26 -5.26 1.93
N LEU A 326 20.70 -5.16 3.19
CA LEU A 326 19.83 -5.22 4.36
C LEU A 326 18.91 -3.99 4.44
N LEU A 327 19.41 -2.78 4.17
CA LEU A 327 18.60 -1.56 4.14
C LEU A 327 17.52 -1.64 3.07
N PHE A 328 17.87 -2.15 1.88
CA PHE A 328 16.92 -2.43 0.80
C PHE A 328 15.86 -3.45 1.25
N ALA A 329 16.26 -4.59 1.85
CA ALA A 329 15.34 -5.61 2.33
C ALA A 329 14.40 -5.06 3.41
N PHE A 330 14.92 -4.33 4.39
CA PHE A 330 14.13 -3.74 5.49
C PHE A 330 13.16 -2.68 4.99
N SER A 331 13.53 -1.86 4.01
CA SER A 331 12.62 -0.86 3.43
C SER A 331 11.40 -1.49 2.76
N HIS A 332 11.53 -2.70 2.21
CA HIS A 332 10.43 -3.47 1.64
C HIS A 332 9.64 -4.28 2.67
N SER A 333 10.20 -4.49 3.87
CA SER A 333 9.55 -5.24 4.96
C SER A 333 8.65 -4.36 5.84
N MET A 334 8.23 -3.20 5.36
CA MET A 334 7.34 -2.28 6.09
C MET A 334 6.07 -1.98 5.27
N PRO A 335 5.30 -2.97 4.83
CA PRO A 335 4.12 -2.75 3.99
C PRO A 335 2.90 -2.30 4.81
N LEU A 336 3.09 -1.43 5.82
CA LEU A 336 2.10 -1.07 6.83
C LEU A 336 0.71 -0.80 6.24
N THR A 337 0.60 0.15 5.31
CA THR A 337 -0.69 0.58 4.76
C THR A 337 -1.36 -0.52 3.93
N PHE A 338 -0.58 -1.19 3.10
CA PHE A 338 -1.12 -2.22 2.20
C PHE A 338 -1.33 -3.57 2.89
N LEU A 339 -0.53 -3.92 3.91
CA LEU A 339 -0.74 -5.11 4.73
C LEU A 339 -2.04 -5.02 5.54
N VAL A 340 -2.31 -3.85 6.14
CA VAL A 340 -3.59 -3.57 6.84
C VAL A 340 -4.76 -3.74 5.88
N ALA A 341 -4.67 -3.14 4.68
CA ALA A 341 -5.69 -3.26 3.66
C ALA A 341 -5.88 -4.71 3.19
N THR A 342 -4.79 -5.44 2.96
CA THR A 342 -4.81 -6.86 2.58
C THR A 342 -5.46 -7.71 3.66
N ALA A 343 -5.10 -7.51 4.93
CA ALA A 343 -5.70 -8.23 6.05
C ALA A 343 -7.22 -7.97 6.17
N GLN A 344 -7.65 -6.71 5.98
CA GLN A 344 -9.06 -6.34 5.96
C GLN A 344 -9.83 -7.10 4.87
N LEU A 345 -9.29 -7.16 3.65
CA LEU A 345 -9.88 -7.91 2.56
C LEU A 345 -9.87 -9.43 2.84
N GLY A 346 -8.79 -9.97 3.38
CA GLY A 346 -8.71 -11.38 3.78
C GLY A 346 -9.79 -11.77 4.78
N LYS A 347 -10.09 -10.91 5.75
CA LYS A 347 -11.20 -11.09 6.69
C LYS A 347 -12.57 -11.01 6.00
N GLN A 348 -12.77 -10.04 5.10
CA GLN A 348 -14.01 -9.89 4.34
C GLN A 348 -14.31 -11.10 3.45
N PHE A 349 -13.27 -11.69 2.83
CA PHE A 349 -13.41 -12.89 2.00
C PHE A 349 -13.55 -14.18 2.82
N GLY A 350 -13.44 -14.13 4.16
CA GLY A 350 -13.40 -15.30 5.01
C GLY A 350 -12.14 -16.18 4.81
N ALA A 351 -11.10 -15.60 4.22
CA ALA A 351 -9.82 -16.28 3.93
C ALA A 351 -8.95 -16.46 5.18
N ILE A 352 -9.14 -15.60 6.18
CA ILE A 352 -8.46 -15.63 7.47
C ILE A 352 -9.47 -15.43 8.61
N SER A 353 -9.14 -15.99 9.77
CA SER A 353 -9.90 -15.83 11.00
C SER A 353 -9.75 -14.41 11.57
N THR A 354 -10.59 -14.05 12.54
CA THR A 354 -10.46 -12.77 13.25
C THR A 354 -9.14 -12.67 14.01
N GLU A 355 -8.62 -13.78 14.54
CA GLU A 355 -7.33 -13.82 15.26
C GLU A 355 -6.17 -13.56 14.30
N GLU A 356 -6.14 -14.24 13.16
CA GLU A 356 -5.13 -14.00 12.11
C GLU A 356 -5.19 -12.56 11.58
N TYR A 357 -6.39 -11.99 11.42
CA TYR A 357 -6.56 -10.59 11.07
C TYR A 357 -5.89 -9.67 12.10
N TYR A 358 -6.12 -9.90 13.41
CA TYR A 358 -5.46 -9.12 14.46
C TYR A 358 -3.94 -9.32 14.44
N ALA A 359 -3.49 -10.56 14.21
CA ALA A 359 -2.05 -10.84 14.08
C ALA A 359 -1.41 -10.04 12.94
N PHE A 360 -2.04 -9.96 11.75
CA PHE A 360 -1.54 -9.16 10.64
C PHE A 360 -1.53 -7.66 10.93
N ILE A 361 -2.57 -7.11 11.58
CA ILE A 361 -2.59 -5.68 11.95
C ILE A 361 -1.47 -5.36 12.94
N ILE A 362 -1.33 -6.17 13.99
CA ILE A 362 -0.28 -5.96 14.99
C ILE A 362 1.11 -6.15 14.36
N ALA A 363 1.28 -7.14 13.48
CA ALA A 363 2.54 -7.34 12.76
C ALA A 363 2.89 -6.11 11.90
N ALA A 364 1.93 -5.56 11.16
CA ALA A 364 2.11 -4.36 10.36
C ALA A 364 2.58 -3.15 11.20
N LEU A 365 1.95 -2.96 12.37
CA LEU A 365 2.31 -1.89 13.30
C LEU A 365 3.74 -2.07 13.84
N LEU A 366 4.06 -3.27 14.30
CA LEU A 366 5.38 -3.57 14.88
C LEU A 366 6.49 -3.53 13.83
N GLU A 367 6.26 -4.04 12.61
CA GLU A 367 7.23 -3.94 11.51
C GLU A 367 7.54 -2.47 11.17
N GLY A 368 6.50 -1.64 11.05
CA GLY A 368 6.68 -0.21 10.78
C GLY A 368 7.56 0.48 11.83
N ILE A 369 7.43 0.12 13.10
CA ILE A 369 8.23 0.66 14.19
C ILE A 369 9.64 0.07 14.20
N LEU A 370 9.74 -1.26 14.31
CA LEU A 370 11.00 -1.96 14.54
C LEU A 370 11.98 -1.76 13.39
N LEU A 371 11.49 -1.90 12.14
CA LEU A 371 12.36 -1.81 10.97
C LEU A 371 12.78 -0.36 10.67
N THR A 372 11.95 0.64 10.98
CA THR A 372 12.34 2.04 10.92
C THR A 372 13.50 2.31 11.88
N ILE A 373 13.44 1.78 13.11
CA ILE A 373 14.54 1.87 14.08
C ILE A 373 15.78 1.15 13.56
N CYS A 374 15.65 -0.06 13.04
CA CYS A 374 16.76 -0.83 12.48
C CYS A 374 17.45 -0.09 11.31
N ILE A 375 16.66 0.48 10.38
CA ILE A 375 17.20 1.28 9.26
C ILE A 375 17.98 2.49 9.80
N LYS A 376 17.43 3.23 10.76
CA LYS A 376 18.12 4.38 11.38
C LYS A 376 19.43 3.98 12.07
N LEU A 377 19.44 2.89 12.80
CA LEU A 377 20.65 2.39 13.47
C LEU A 377 21.75 1.96 12.48
N ILE A 378 21.36 1.24 11.42
CA ILE A 378 22.31 0.78 10.40
C ILE A 378 22.85 1.95 9.57
N SER A 379 21.99 2.91 9.19
CA SER A 379 22.41 4.09 8.41
C SER A 379 23.28 5.05 9.20
N ASN A 380 23.00 5.30 10.49
CA ASN A 380 23.81 6.17 11.34
C ASN A 380 25.21 5.60 11.64
N TYR A 381 25.37 4.29 11.58
CA TYR A 381 26.68 3.66 11.75
C TYR A 381 27.67 4.06 10.64
N LYS A 382 27.17 4.37 9.41
CA LYS A 382 28.01 4.83 8.30
C LYS A 382 28.50 6.30 8.46
N ALA A 383 27.75 7.13 9.16
CA ALA A 383 28.11 8.55 9.39
C ALA A 383 29.26 8.72 10.40
N LYS A 384 29.44 7.79 11.32
CA LYS A 384 30.55 7.83 12.30
C LYS A 384 31.88 7.38 11.70
N ASP A 385 31.89 6.42 10.79
CA ASP A 385 33.10 5.91 10.14
C ASP A 385 33.73 6.91 9.15
N THR A 386 32.92 7.85 8.60
CA THR A 386 33.41 8.87 7.65
C THR A 386 33.97 10.11 8.33
N ILE A 387 33.63 10.38 9.60
CA ILE A 387 34.10 11.54 10.37
C ILE A 387 35.43 11.22 11.12
N SER A 388 35.79 9.94 11.28
CA SER A 388 37.04 9.53 11.94
C SER A 388 38.24 9.44 11.00
N LEU A 389 38.09 9.78 9.69
CA LEU A 389 39.17 9.74 8.67
C LEU A 389 39.41 11.10 7.97
N THR A 390 38.84 12.20 8.49
CA THR A 390 39.18 13.58 8.13
C THR A 390 39.67 14.32 9.39
#